data_61e880fac4c37cbbe158c19a269c7d42
#
_entry.id   61e880fac4c37cbbe158c19a269c7d42
#
_cell.length_a   1.000
_cell.length_b   1.000
_cell.length_c   1.000
_cell.angle_alpha   90.00
_cell.angle_beta   90.00
_cell.angle_gamma   90.00
#
_symmetry.space_group_name_H-M   'P 1'
#
loop_
_entity.id
_entity.type
_entity.pdbx_description
1 polymer ?
#
loop_
_entity_poly.entity_id
_entity_poly.type
_entity_poly.pdbx_seq_one_letter_code
_entity_poly.pdbx_strand_id
1 'polypeptide(L)'
;MTISTHVLDASIGTPAAGVSVTLSRLAGSWLDVESGATDAEGRHRFVADTPAGTYCLTFGTGAYFTARAVAAFYPEVAVTFTIPEPADGATAGGTGHFHVPLLLSPFAYSTYRGS
;
A
#
# COMPACT_ATOMS: atom_id res chain seq x y z
N MET A 1 -1.67 -11.10 -11.07
CA MET A 1 -0.59 -10.32 -10.40
C MET A 1 -1.05 -10.00 -8.98
N THR A 2 -0.12 -9.87 -8.07
CA THR A 2 -0.42 -9.65 -6.65
C THR A 2 0.26 -8.39 -6.14
N ILE A 3 -0.25 -7.86 -5.03
CA ILE A 3 0.25 -6.62 -4.43
C ILE A 3 0.55 -6.88 -2.95
N SER A 4 1.63 -6.29 -2.47
CA SER A 4 1.96 -6.26 -1.04
C SER A 4 2.52 -4.89 -0.66
N THR A 5 2.51 -4.62 0.63
CA THR A 5 3.08 -3.39 1.19
C THR A 5 3.89 -3.71 2.45
N HIS A 6 4.76 -2.78 2.80
CA HIS A 6 5.53 -2.81 4.04
C HIS A 6 5.64 -1.38 4.54
N VAL A 7 5.08 -1.12 5.72
CA VAL A 7 5.06 0.21 6.30
C VAL A 7 6.08 0.30 7.42
N LEU A 8 7.00 1.23 7.29
CA LEU A 8 8.01 1.51 8.31
C LEU A 8 7.74 2.88 8.91
N ASP A 9 7.69 2.94 10.24
CA ASP A 9 7.62 4.21 10.95
C ASP A 9 9.04 4.73 11.11
N ALA A 10 9.41 5.65 10.21
CA ALA A 10 10.76 6.20 10.15
C ALA A 10 11.07 7.09 11.35
N SER A 11 10.04 7.57 12.06
CA SER A 11 10.25 8.44 13.22
C SER A 11 10.78 7.66 14.43
N ILE A 12 10.55 6.37 14.49
CA ILE A 12 11.04 5.50 15.59
C ILE A 12 11.90 4.35 15.08
N GLY A 13 12.05 4.20 13.76
CA GLY A 13 12.91 3.19 13.17
C GLY A 13 12.39 1.75 13.26
N THR A 14 11.07 1.57 13.41
CA THR A 14 10.45 0.24 13.55
C THR A 14 9.31 0.07 12.55
N PRO A 15 8.91 -1.19 12.25
CA PRO A 15 7.71 -1.40 11.44
C PRO A 15 6.46 -0.79 12.08
N ALA A 16 5.56 -0.30 11.24
CA ALA A 16 4.28 0.25 11.68
C ALA A 16 3.21 -0.83 11.61
N ALA A 17 2.85 -1.37 12.77
CA ALA A 17 1.84 -2.40 12.90
C ALA A 17 0.45 -1.80 13.06
N GLY A 18 -0.56 -2.48 12.51
CA GLY A 18 -1.95 -2.07 12.70
C GLY A 18 -2.39 -0.89 11.84
N VAL A 19 -1.64 -0.56 10.79
CA VAL A 19 -2.05 0.48 9.84
C VAL A 19 -3.08 -0.10 8.89
N SER A 20 -4.27 0.49 8.85
CA SER A 20 -5.28 0.05 7.89
C SER A 20 -4.82 0.38 6.46
N VAL A 21 -5.07 -0.53 5.53
CA VAL A 21 -4.74 -0.33 4.13
C VAL A 21 -5.87 -0.88 3.26
N THR A 22 -6.30 -0.07 2.30
CA THR A 22 -7.35 -0.44 1.35
C THR A 22 -6.78 -0.39 -0.05
N LEU A 23 -6.97 -1.46 -0.80
CA LEU A 23 -6.63 -1.54 -2.22
C LEU A 23 -7.88 -1.19 -3.01
N SER A 24 -7.75 -0.19 -3.89
CA SER A 24 -8.83 0.24 -4.79
C SER A 24 -8.36 0.15 -6.23
N ARG A 25 -9.29 -0.06 -7.16
CA ARG A 25 -9.04 -0.09 -8.58
C ARG A 25 -9.82 1.03 -9.27
N LEU A 26 -9.20 1.67 -10.25
CA LEU A 26 -9.86 2.67 -11.07
C LEU A 26 -10.58 1.99 -12.24
N ALA A 27 -11.91 2.06 -12.24
CA ALA A 27 -12.77 1.48 -13.28
C ALA A 27 -13.96 2.43 -13.52
N GLY A 28 -13.67 3.57 -14.16
CA GLY A 28 -14.62 4.68 -14.26
C GLY A 28 -14.66 5.50 -12.97
N SER A 29 -14.72 4.84 -11.83
CA SER A 29 -14.56 5.43 -10.50
C SER A 29 -13.66 4.50 -9.68
N TRP A 30 -13.27 4.94 -8.50
CA TRP A 30 -12.50 4.10 -7.59
C TRP A 30 -13.41 3.08 -6.92
N LEU A 31 -13.05 1.80 -7.06
CA LEU A 31 -13.78 0.68 -6.46
C LEU A 31 -12.86 -0.03 -5.48
N ASP A 32 -13.34 -0.21 -4.26
CA ASP A 32 -12.58 -0.97 -3.25
C ASP A 32 -12.50 -2.44 -3.66
N VAL A 33 -11.30 -2.99 -3.60
CA VAL A 33 -11.02 -4.39 -3.96
C VAL A 33 -10.85 -5.22 -2.71
N GLU A 34 -10.05 -4.74 -1.78
CA GLU A 34 -9.70 -5.49 -0.58
C GLU A 34 -9.17 -4.54 0.49
N SER A 35 -9.47 -4.84 1.74
CA SER A 35 -8.96 -4.07 2.88
C SER A 35 -8.29 -5.00 3.88
N GLY A 36 -7.33 -4.47 4.61
CA GLY A 36 -6.63 -5.19 5.66
C GLY A 36 -5.89 -4.23 6.57
N ALA A 37 -4.98 -4.77 7.34
CA ALA A 37 -4.12 -3.98 8.20
C ALA A 37 -2.72 -4.61 8.23
N THR A 38 -1.71 -3.77 8.45
CA THR A 38 -0.34 -4.28 8.57
C THR A 38 -0.19 -5.15 9.81
N ASP A 39 0.63 -6.18 9.69
CA ASP A 39 0.93 -7.10 10.79
C ASP A 39 2.02 -6.52 11.71
N ALA A 40 2.50 -7.35 12.64
CA ALA A 40 3.53 -6.93 13.59
C ALA A 40 4.84 -6.51 12.91
N GLU A 41 5.07 -6.96 11.69
CA GLU A 41 6.25 -6.58 10.89
C GLU A 41 5.97 -5.42 9.93
N GLY A 42 4.79 -4.82 10.03
CA GLY A 42 4.39 -3.72 9.17
C GLY A 42 3.99 -4.14 7.75
N ARG A 43 3.72 -5.41 7.53
CA ARG A 43 3.44 -5.97 6.21
C ARG A 43 1.99 -6.33 6.03
N HIS A 44 1.52 -6.19 4.81
CA HIS A 44 0.24 -6.74 4.38
C HIS A 44 0.35 -7.23 2.94
N ARG A 45 -0.14 -8.44 2.70
CA ARG A 45 -0.20 -9.02 1.37
C ARG A 45 -1.65 -9.19 0.97
N PHE A 46 -2.03 -8.59 -0.16
CA PHE A 46 -3.37 -8.73 -0.69
C PHE A 46 -3.53 -10.08 -1.39
N VAL A 47 -4.68 -10.71 -1.21
CA VAL A 47 -4.96 -12.02 -1.82
C VAL A 47 -5.63 -11.87 -3.17
N ALA A 48 -6.24 -10.72 -3.46
CA ALA A 48 -6.91 -10.48 -4.73
C ALA A 48 -5.93 -10.56 -5.89
N ASP A 49 -6.36 -11.17 -7.00
CA ASP A 49 -5.64 -11.08 -8.25
C ASP A 49 -5.88 -9.70 -8.86
N THR A 50 -4.80 -9.08 -9.34
CA THR A 50 -4.86 -7.72 -9.85
C THR A 50 -4.40 -7.68 -11.30
N PRO A 51 -5.33 -7.69 -12.27
CA PRO A 51 -4.96 -7.51 -13.67
C PRO A 51 -4.37 -6.11 -13.91
N ALA A 52 -3.77 -5.93 -15.07
CA ALA A 52 -3.22 -4.64 -15.47
C ALA A 52 -4.24 -3.52 -15.29
N GLY A 53 -3.81 -2.38 -14.80
CA GLY A 53 -4.67 -1.24 -14.54
C GLY A 53 -4.08 -0.29 -13.54
N THR A 54 -4.90 0.68 -13.13
CA THR A 54 -4.51 1.69 -12.16
C THR A 54 -5.14 1.36 -10.81
N TYR A 55 -4.31 1.39 -9.78
CA TYR A 55 -4.70 1.03 -8.41
C TYR A 55 -4.27 2.12 -7.43
N CYS A 56 -4.89 2.10 -6.27
CA CYS A 56 -4.52 2.98 -5.16
C CYS A 56 -4.47 2.18 -3.86
N LEU A 57 -3.42 2.40 -3.09
CA LEU A 57 -3.36 1.95 -1.70
C LEU A 57 -3.61 3.15 -0.80
N THR A 58 -4.64 3.07 0.04
CA THR A 58 -4.95 4.12 1.01
C THR A 58 -4.63 3.61 2.40
N PHE A 59 -3.71 4.30 3.05
CA PHE A 59 -3.21 3.93 4.38
C PHE A 59 -3.80 4.86 5.43
N GLY A 60 -4.39 4.29 6.49
CA GLY A 60 -4.96 5.04 7.60
C GLY A 60 -3.88 5.52 8.57
N THR A 61 -2.98 6.36 8.09
CA THR A 61 -1.81 6.80 8.85
C THR A 61 -2.16 7.74 9.99
N GLY A 62 -3.17 8.60 9.81
CA GLY A 62 -3.61 9.50 10.86
C GLY A 62 -4.11 8.74 12.10
N ALA A 63 -4.91 7.70 11.87
CA ALA A 63 -5.39 6.85 12.96
C ALA A 63 -4.25 6.12 13.67
N TYR A 64 -3.24 5.67 12.91
CA TYR A 64 -2.06 5.02 13.47
C TYR A 64 -1.33 5.96 14.45
N PHE A 65 -1.09 7.21 14.06
CA PHE A 65 -0.41 8.17 14.92
C PHE A 65 -1.29 8.62 16.09
N THR A 66 -2.59 8.81 15.87
CA THR A 66 -3.53 9.17 16.93
C THR A 66 -3.52 8.12 18.04
N ALA A 67 -3.51 6.83 17.68
CA ALA A 67 -3.47 5.75 18.66
C ALA A 67 -2.17 5.74 19.47
N ARG A 68 -1.12 6.37 18.97
CA ARG A 68 0.18 6.51 19.65
C ARG A 68 0.34 7.86 20.33
N ALA A 69 -0.69 8.71 20.33
CA ALA A 69 -0.66 10.06 20.87
C ALA A 69 0.41 10.94 20.21
N VAL A 70 0.60 10.76 18.91
CA VAL A 70 1.56 11.53 18.11
C VAL A 70 0.80 12.40 17.13
N ALA A 71 1.10 13.70 17.13
CA ALA A 71 0.49 14.63 16.18
C ALA A 71 1.04 14.35 14.77
N ALA A 72 0.14 14.32 13.78
CA ALA A 72 0.52 14.07 12.40
C ALA A 72 -0.20 15.06 11.49
N PHE A 73 0.44 15.39 10.36
CA PHE A 73 -0.12 16.36 9.42
C PHE A 73 -1.09 15.70 8.42
N TYR A 74 -0.79 14.48 7.99
CA TYR A 74 -1.59 13.80 6.97
C TYR A 74 -2.61 12.87 7.62
N PRO A 75 -3.92 13.03 7.35
CA PRO A 75 -4.92 12.12 7.91
C PRO A 75 -4.84 10.72 7.30
N GLU A 76 -4.34 10.64 6.08
CA GLU A 76 -4.14 9.38 5.36
C GLU A 76 -3.06 9.57 4.30
N VAL A 77 -2.57 8.47 3.76
CA VAL A 77 -1.65 8.46 2.62
C VAL A 77 -2.28 7.62 1.52
N ALA A 78 -2.40 8.18 0.33
CA ALA A 78 -2.90 7.48 -0.84
C ALA A 78 -1.79 7.38 -1.88
N VAL A 79 -1.48 6.16 -2.32
CA VAL A 79 -0.45 5.91 -3.32
C VAL A 79 -1.10 5.30 -4.55
N THR A 80 -1.11 6.05 -5.64
CA THR A 80 -1.66 5.59 -6.92
C THR A 80 -0.53 5.07 -7.79
N PHE A 81 -0.73 3.89 -8.37
CA PHE A 81 0.30 3.25 -9.19
C PHE A 81 -0.34 2.44 -10.31
N THR A 82 0.46 2.08 -11.30
CA THR A 82 0.01 1.34 -12.46
C THR A 82 0.62 -0.05 -12.46
N ILE A 83 -0.22 -1.07 -12.63
CA ILE A 83 0.23 -2.41 -13.01
C ILE A 83 0.19 -2.45 -14.52
N PRO A 84 1.35 -2.56 -15.19
CA PRO A 84 1.41 -2.51 -16.65
C PRO A 84 0.89 -3.79 -17.28
N GLU A 85 0.51 -3.69 -18.56
CA GLU A 85 0.24 -4.87 -19.35
C GLU A 85 1.50 -5.71 -19.46
N PRO A 86 1.39 -7.05 -19.46
CA PRO A 86 2.54 -7.90 -19.69
C PRO A 86 3.17 -7.58 -21.03
N ALA A 87 4.51 -7.61 -21.07
CA ALA A 87 5.23 -7.47 -22.33
C ALA A 87 4.87 -8.62 -23.27
N ASP A 88 5.03 -8.40 -24.59
CA ASP A 88 4.80 -9.43 -25.59
C ASP A 88 5.57 -10.70 -25.24
N GLY A 89 4.90 -11.84 -25.30
CA GLY A 89 5.47 -13.13 -24.94
C GLY A 89 5.57 -13.36 -23.45
N ALA A 90 5.21 -12.40 -22.62
CA ALA A 90 5.16 -12.61 -21.19
C ALA A 90 3.99 -13.52 -20.86
N THR A 91 4.17 -14.35 -19.87
CA THR A 91 3.13 -15.25 -19.41
C THR A 91 2.00 -14.41 -18.82
N ALA A 92 0.85 -14.48 -19.45
CA ALA A 92 -0.33 -13.74 -18.98
C ALA A 92 -0.79 -14.21 -17.59
N GLY A 93 -0.29 -15.26 -17.09
CA GLY A 93 -0.68 -15.80 -15.80
C GLY A 93 -0.15 -15.03 -14.60
N GLY A 94 0.40 -13.88 -14.84
CA GLY A 94 0.63 -12.95 -13.76
C GLY A 94 1.38 -13.51 -12.57
N THR A 95 2.55 -14.04 -12.81
CA THR A 95 3.46 -14.29 -11.70
C THR A 95 4.04 -12.98 -11.19
N GLY A 96 3.65 -11.86 -11.80
CA GLY A 96 4.10 -10.55 -11.39
C GLY A 96 3.64 -10.21 -9.99
N HIS A 97 4.57 -9.75 -9.19
CA HIS A 97 4.30 -9.27 -7.85
C HIS A 97 4.76 -7.82 -7.74
N PHE A 98 3.90 -6.98 -7.16
CA PHE A 98 4.18 -5.55 -7.01
C PHE A 98 4.23 -5.23 -5.54
N HIS A 99 5.38 -4.76 -5.09
CA HIS A 99 5.60 -4.37 -3.71
C HIS A 99 5.66 -2.85 -3.61
N VAL A 100 4.81 -2.28 -2.77
CA VAL A 100 4.67 -0.83 -2.61
C VAL A 100 4.98 -0.47 -1.15
N PRO A 101 6.25 -0.22 -0.81
CA PRO A 101 6.62 0.16 0.55
C PRO A 101 6.19 1.59 0.87
N LEU A 102 5.98 1.85 2.15
CA LEU A 102 5.71 3.19 2.67
C LEU A 102 6.66 3.49 3.81
N LEU A 103 7.43 4.56 3.67
CA LEU A 103 8.23 5.13 4.75
C LEU A 103 7.42 6.25 5.35
N LEU A 104 7.03 6.09 6.61
CA LEU A 104 6.05 6.94 7.27
C LEU A 104 6.67 7.71 8.40
N SER A 105 6.33 9.00 8.50
CA SER A 105 6.61 9.82 9.66
C SER A 105 5.44 10.77 9.88
N PRO A 106 5.37 11.49 11.04
CA PRO A 106 4.21 12.34 11.31
C PRO A 106 3.98 13.48 10.31
N PHE A 107 5.02 13.99 9.68
CA PHE A 107 4.93 15.16 8.79
C PHE A 107 5.49 14.92 7.40
N ALA A 108 5.85 13.67 7.07
CA ALA A 108 6.40 13.34 5.75
C ALA A 108 6.20 11.85 5.47
N TYR A 109 6.19 11.50 4.20
CA TYR A 109 6.22 10.09 3.81
C TYR A 109 6.89 9.96 2.45
N SER A 110 7.36 8.76 2.17
CA SER A 110 7.84 8.43 0.84
C SER A 110 7.47 7.01 0.47
N THR A 111 7.41 6.76 -0.80
CA THR A 111 7.08 5.45 -1.35
C THR A 111 7.96 5.19 -2.57
N TYR A 112 8.12 3.93 -2.91
CA TYR A 112 8.87 3.52 -4.09
C TYR A 112 8.39 2.15 -4.53
N ARG A 113 8.76 1.74 -5.74
CA ARG A 113 8.48 0.39 -6.17
C ARG A 113 9.54 -0.55 -5.60
N GLY A 114 9.13 -1.41 -4.68
CA GLY A 114 10.00 -2.43 -4.11
C GLY A 114 10.29 -3.56 -5.10
N SER A 115 11.33 -4.27 -4.85
CA SER A 115 11.69 -5.45 -5.67
C SER A 115 11.00 -6.71 -5.22
#